data_7ac20f2b64c1e815f8ba6414008d049e
#
_entry.id   7ac20f2b64c1e815f8ba6414008d049e
#
_cell.length_a   1.000
_cell.length_b   1.000
_cell.length_c   1.000
_cell.angle_alpha   90.00
_cell.angle_beta   90.00
_cell.angle_gamma   90.00
#
_symmetry.space_group_name_H-M   'P 1'
#
loop_
_entity.id
_entity.type
_entity.pdbx_description
1 polymer ?
#
loop_
_entity_poly.entity_id
_entity_poly.type
_entity_poly.pdbx_seq_one_letter_code
_entity_poly.pdbx_strand_id
1 'polypeptide(L)'
;MIIALHGETITNCNLLTHIDVTRETGYDAVEIAHVHIERYLKRGLTVEMLLDHLDGFPVVAMGYVPDIEHQEPAEYAVLMAETEKKCQLAQELDCPNIQLLTGPHQDTGYKGLAGYPWPEMRALTAKNLKAIGDIGAQYDVDFYLEPISWAPLHSLEQGLEVIDAAERDNIGLVIDFWHMWITGTTPDDIARLDKDVINGIHFCDSLPTNGAPISHAQREVWPGGGNIPLKEWVDAVLATGYDGWWSPELHSPKHWEMDLWRTAHNLREMLDYLLI
;
A
#
# COMPACT_ATOMS: atom_id res chain seq x y z
N MET A 1 5.52 -1.55 -17.12
CA MET A 1 5.88 -1.28 -15.70
C MET A 1 5.80 0.21 -15.48
N ILE A 2 5.19 0.66 -14.39
CA ILE A 2 4.99 2.07 -14.00
C ILE A 2 5.75 2.29 -12.68
N ILE A 3 6.51 3.36 -12.56
CA ILE A 3 7.17 3.72 -11.30
C ILE A 3 6.48 4.96 -10.73
N ALA A 4 5.79 4.77 -9.61
CA ALA A 4 5.10 5.82 -8.88
C ALA A 4 5.92 6.29 -7.67
N LEU A 5 5.62 7.47 -7.13
CA LEU A 5 6.15 7.92 -5.84
C LEU A 5 5.06 7.86 -4.79
N HIS A 6 5.31 7.10 -3.72
CA HIS A 6 4.40 7.02 -2.58
C HIS A 6 4.47 8.26 -1.69
N GLY A 7 3.32 8.79 -1.29
CA GLY A 7 3.26 10.00 -0.49
C GLY A 7 3.89 9.90 0.90
N GLU A 8 3.91 8.72 1.51
CA GLU A 8 4.59 8.52 2.81
C GLU A 8 6.11 8.67 2.71
N THR A 9 6.70 8.51 1.54
CA THR A 9 8.13 8.77 1.30
C THR A 9 8.51 10.23 1.56
N ILE A 10 7.58 11.14 1.30
CA ILE A 10 7.75 12.60 1.44
C ILE A 10 6.56 13.22 2.22
N THR A 11 6.15 12.56 3.29
CA THR A 11 4.92 12.86 4.05
C THR A 11 4.84 14.28 4.62
N ASN A 12 5.98 14.98 4.79
CA ASN A 12 6.02 16.34 5.34
C ASN A 12 5.60 17.43 4.33
N CYS A 13 5.30 17.09 3.08
CA CYS A 13 4.78 18.05 2.11
C CYS A 13 3.23 18.06 2.04
N ASN A 14 2.67 18.96 1.25
CA ASN A 14 1.26 18.93 0.88
C ASN A 14 1.06 18.14 -0.43
N LEU A 15 -0.20 17.80 -0.75
CA LEU A 15 -0.54 16.98 -1.92
C LEU A 15 -0.03 17.58 -3.24
N LEU A 16 -0.19 18.87 -3.46
CA LEU A 16 0.25 19.50 -4.72
C LEU A 16 1.76 19.44 -4.85
N THR A 17 2.51 19.70 -3.77
CA THR A 17 3.97 19.55 -3.77
C THR A 17 4.37 18.09 -4.00
N HIS A 18 3.65 17.11 -3.44
CA HIS A 18 3.90 15.69 -3.72
C HIS A 18 3.81 15.41 -5.22
N ILE A 19 2.75 15.87 -5.88
CA ILE A 19 2.55 15.70 -7.32
C ILE A 19 3.68 16.39 -8.11
N ASP A 20 4.06 17.62 -7.75
CA ASP A 20 5.13 18.36 -8.42
C ASP A 20 6.48 17.63 -8.29
N VAL A 21 6.86 17.21 -7.07
CA VAL A 21 8.07 16.42 -6.83
C VAL A 21 8.08 15.16 -7.68
N THR A 22 6.96 14.40 -7.68
CA THR A 22 6.82 13.18 -8.45
C THR A 22 7.09 13.40 -9.93
N ARG A 23 6.43 14.41 -10.50
CA ARG A 23 6.55 14.76 -11.93
C ARG A 23 7.96 15.24 -12.28
N GLU A 24 8.52 16.14 -11.48
CA GLU A 24 9.83 16.77 -11.75
C GLU A 24 11.01 15.82 -11.53
N THR A 25 10.84 14.76 -10.73
CA THR A 25 11.89 13.75 -10.50
C THR A 25 11.77 12.51 -11.39
N GLY A 26 10.86 12.57 -12.39
CA GLY A 26 10.81 11.60 -13.48
C GLY A 26 10.05 10.30 -13.15
N TYR A 27 9.17 10.32 -12.16
CA TYR A 27 8.23 9.23 -11.94
C TYR A 27 7.12 9.24 -13.00
N ASP A 28 6.54 8.07 -13.24
CA ASP A 28 5.50 7.91 -14.27
C ASP A 28 4.10 8.23 -13.72
N ALA A 29 3.92 8.14 -12.40
CA ALA A 29 2.65 8.32 -11.72
C ALA A 29 2.83 8.68 -10.24
N VAL A 30 1.73 9.08 -9.58
CA VAL A 30 1.70 9.31 -8.13
C VAL A 30 0.87 8.23 -7.43
N GLU A 31 1.34 7.80 -6.26
CA GLU A 31 0.55 7.07 -5.28
C GLU A 31 0.20 8.00 -4.12
N ILE A 32 -1.08 8.38 -4.02
CA ILE A 32 -1.52 9.42 -3.08
C ILE A 32 -1.67 8.85 -1.67
N ALA A 33 -0.82 9.30 -0.74
CA ALA A 33 -0.97 8.95 0.68
C ALA A 33 -2.29 9.51 1.25
N HIS A 34 -2.94 8.71 2.10
CA HIS A 34 -4.19 9.07 2.78
C HIS A 34 -4.11 10.42 3.49
N VAL A 35 -3.03 10.68 4.21
CA VAL A 35 -2.83 11.93 4.95
C VAL A 35 -2.80 13.16 4.03
N HIS A 36 -2.31 13.03 2.82
CA HIS A 36 -2.22 14.12 1.85
C HIS A 36 -3.60 14.49 1.31
N ILE A 37 -4.37 13.51 0.81
CA ILE A 37 -5.69 13.77 0.23
C ILE A 37 -6.69 14.21 1.30
N GLU A 38 -6.70 13.60 2.49
CA GLU A 38 -7.55 14.04 3.58
C GLU A 38 -7.27 15.49 3.99
N ARG A 39 -6.00 15.83 4.16
CA ARG A 39 -5.59 17.19 4.54
C ARG A 39 -5.98 18.21 3.48
N TYR A 40 -5.87 17.84 2.20
CA TYR A 40 -6.28 18.64 1.05
C TYR A 40 -7.79 18.94 1.09
N LEU A 41 -8.62 17.92 1.18
CA LEU A 41 -10.08 18.05 1.19
C LEU A 41 -10.59 18.74 2.46
N LYS A 42 -10.01 18.45 3.64
CA LYS A 42 -10.36 19.12 4.92
C LYS A 42 -10.10 20.64 4.90
N ARG A 43 -9.26 21.12 4.01
CA ARG A 43 -9.02 22.57 3.79
C ARG A 43 -10.03 23.23 2.85
N GLY A 44 -11.01 22.47 2.36
CA GLY A 44 -12.03 22.97 1.44
C GLY A 44 -11.57 23.07 -0.02
N LEU A 45 -10.45 22.44 -0.37
CA LEU A 45 -10.01 22.30 -1.76
C LEU A 45 -10.80 21.18 -2.44
N THR A 46 -11.04 21.31 -3.74
CA THR A 46 -11.93 20.41 -4.50
C THR A 46 -11.18 19.42 -5.35
N VAL A 47 -11.85 18.33 -5.75
CA VAL A 47 -11.30 17.35 -6.69
C VAL A 47 -11.03 18.00 -8.05
N GLU A 48 -11.91 18.92 -8.50
CA GLU A 48 -11.70 19.68 -9.75
C GLU A 48 -10.36 20.45 -9.72
N MET A 49 -10.05 21.14 -8.63
CA MET A 49 -8.76 21.84 -8.46
C MET A 49 -7.57 20.88 -8.46
N LEU A 50 -7.76 19.67 -7.94
CA LEU A 50 -6.74 18.64 -7.94
C LEU A 50 -6.51 18.08 -9.35
N LEU A 51 -7.58 17.82 -10.09
CA LEU A 51 -7.51 17.39 -11.49
C LEU A 51 -6.84 18.43 -12.39
N ASP A 52 -7.15 19.70 -12.19
CA ASP A 52 -6.47 20.81 -12.89
C ASP A 52 -4.95 20.80 -12.59
N HIS A 53 -4.54 20.53 -11.35
CA HIS A 53 -3.12 20.48 -10.98
C HIS A 53 -2.42 19.20 -11.50
N LEU A 54 -3.12 18.06 -11.50
CA LEU A 54 -2.63 16.83 -12.10
C LEU A 54 -2.36 17.00 -13.60
N ASP A 55 -3.18 17.77 -14.30
CA ASP A 55 -3.04 18.02 -15.75
C ASP A 55 -2.82 16.72 -16.56
N GLY A 56 -3.60 15.69 -16.22
CA GLY A 56 -3.50 14.35 -16.80
C GLY A 56 -2.34 13.49 -16.29
N PHE A 57 -1.59 13.93 -15.28
CA PHE A 57 -0.56 13.09 -14.64
C PHE A 57 -1.22 11.92 -13.89
N PRO A 58 -0.80 10.66 -14.14
CA PRO A 58 -1.53 9.50 -13.63
C PRO A 58 -1.48 9.36 -12.10
N VAL A 59 -2.60 8.94 -11.52
CA VAL A 59 -2.70 8.45 -10.15
C VAL A 59 -2.86 6.92 -10.22
N VAL A 60 -1.87 6.15 -9.77
CA VAL A 60 -1.95 4.68 -9.82
C VAL A 60 -2.71 4.08 -8.66
N ALA A 61 -2.65 4.74 -7.51
CA ALA A 61 -3.25 4.25 -6.29
C ALA A 61 -3.47 5.37 -5.28
N MET A 62 -4.35 5.12 -4.32
CA MET A 62 -4.54 5.99 -3.16
C MET A 62 -4.75 5.18 -1.88
N GLY A 63 -4.24 5.67 -0.78
CA GLY A 63 -4.46 5.05 0.54
C GLY A 63 -5.72 5.59 1.19
N TYR A 64 -6.21 4.92 2.14
CA TYR A 64 -6.39 3.49 2.45
C TYR A 64 -7.74 3.29 3.15
N VAL A 65 -8.25 2.07 3.14
CA VAL A 65 -9.34 1.62 4.02
C VAL A 65 -8.71 0.74 5.11
N PRO A 66 -8.63 1.20 6.38
CA PRO A 66 -8.00 0.44 7.46
C PRO A 66 -8.97 -0.52 8.13
N ASP A 67 -8.41 -1.43 8.93
CA ASP A 67 -9.16 -2.27 9.88
C ASP A 67 -10.31 -3.03 9.21
N ILE A 68 -10.00 -3.65 8.06
CA ILE A 68 -11.01 -4.31 7.18
C ILE A 68 -11.79 -5.44 7.85
N GLU A 69 -11.37 -5.89 9.05
CA GLU A 69 -11.94 -7.02 9.77
C GLU A 69 -13.06 -6.62 10.76
N HIS A 70 -13.53 -5.38 10.77
CA HIS A 70 -14.62 -4.96 11.64
C HIS A 70 -15.86 -5.85 11.50
N GLN A 71 -16.35 -6.42 12.63
CA GLN A 71 -17.48 -7.33 12.67
C GLN A 71 -18.70 -6.74 13.40
N GLU A 72 -18.46 -5.81 14.34
CA GLU A 72 -19.55 -5.15 15.06
C GLU A 72 -20.43 -4.36 14.06
N PRO A 73 -21.77 -4.51 14.10
CA PRO A 73 -22.65 -3.97 13.05
C PRO A 73 -22.49 -2.47 12.77
N ALA A 74 -22.24 -1.67 13.80
CA ALA A 74 -22.03 -0.23 13.64
C ALA A 74 -20.72 0.09 12.94
N GLU A 75 -19.63 -0.57 13.33
CA GLU A 75 -18.29 -0.38 12.77
C GLU A 75 -18.20 -0.95 11.36
N TYR A 76 -18.83 -2.10 11.12
CA TYR A 76 -18.97 -2.66 9.78
C TYR A 76 -19.72 -1.70 8.83
N ALA A 77 -20.81 -1.08 9.30
CA ALA A 77 -21.55 -0.09 8.49
C ALA A 77 -20.68 1.13 8.15
N VAL A 78 -19.87 1.60 9.10
CA VAL A 78 -18.90 2.69 8.87
C VAL A 78 -17.84 2.26 7.86
N LEU A 79 -17.26 1.06 8.00
CA LEU A 79 -16.28 0.51 7.06
C LEU A 79 -16.83 0.49 5.62
N MET A 80 -18.04 -0.01 5.42
CA MET A 80 -18.66 -0.05 4.08
C MET A 80 -18.93 1.35 3.52
N ALA A 81 -19.44 2.27 4.35
CA ALA A 81 -19.70 3.65 3.92
C ALA A 81 -18.40 4.42 3.56
N GLU A 82 -17.33 4.24 4.32
CA GLU A 82 -16.03 4.85 4.01
C GLU A 82 -15.40 4.22 2.76
N THR A 83 -15.58 2.92 2.56
CA THR A 83 -15.15 2.24 1.32
C THR A 83 -15.85 2.85 0.10
N GLU A 84 -17.19 2.97 0.14
CA GLU A 84 -17.96 3.55 -0.97
C GLU A 84 -17.52 4.98 -1.27
N LYS A 85 -17.36 5.81 -0.24
CA LYS A 85 -16.89 7.19 -0.39
C LYS A 85 -15.49 7.28 -1.01
N LYS A 86 -14.59 6.36 -0.65
CA LYS A 86 -13.24 6.31 -1.26
C LYS A 86 -13.30 5.84 -2.70
N CYS A 87 -14.16 4.87 -3.04
CA CYS A 87 -14.37 4.45 -4.42
C CYS A 87 -14.93 5.58 -5.30
N GLN A 88 -15.87 6.39 -4.77
CA GLN A 88 -16.35 7.59 -5.47
C GLN A 88 -15.20 8.58 -5.74
N LEU A 89 -14.39 8.85 -4.74
CA LEU A 89 -13.23 9.74 -4.90
C LEU A 89 -12.19 9.18 -5.89
N ALA A 90 -11.92 7.89 -5.83
CA ALA A 90 -11.00 7.21 -6.75
C ALA A 90 -11.51 7.30 -8.21
N GLN A 91 -12.79 7.06 -8.43
CA GLN A 91 -13.42 7.21 -9.75
C GLN A 91 -13.33 8.66 -10.26
N GLU A 92 -13.58 9.67 -9.41
CA GLU A 92 -13.44 11.08 -9.78
C GLU A 92 -12.00 11.45 -10.17
N LEU A 93 -10.99 10.77 -9.58
CA LEU A 93 -9.57 11.00 -9.83
C LEU A 93 -8.98 10.13 -10.95
N ASP A 94 -9.79 9.27 -11.58
CA ASP A 94 -9.32 8.23 -12.51
C ASP A 94 -8.21 7.36 -11.88
N CYS A 95 -8.37 7.07 -10.57
CA CYS A 95 -7.45 6.29 -9.76
C CYS A 95 -7.93 4.84 -9.67
N PRO A 96 -7.22 3.88 -10.29
CA PRO A 96 -7.71 2.51 -10.39
C PRO A 96 -7.63 1.71 -9.08
N ASN A 97 -6.79 2.12 -8.12
CA ASN A 97 -6.49 1.26 -6.98
C ASN A 97 -6.64 1.96 -5.63
N ILE A 98 -7.21 1.26 -4.65
CA ILE A 98 -7.29 1.69 -3.24
C ILE A 98 -6.64 0.65 -2.34
N GLN A 99 -5.81 1.13 -1.39
CA GLN A 99 -5.17 0.29 -0.38
C GLN A 99 -6.18 -0.20 0.67
N LEU A 100 -6.08 -1.48 1.01
CA LEU A 100 -6.75 -2.11 2.15
C LEU A 100 -5.72 -2.53 3.18
N LEU A 101 -5.92 -2.16 4.44
CA LEU A 101 -5.01 -2.51 5.54
C LEU A 101 -5.68 -3.47 6.52
N THR A 102 -4.95 -4.54 6.89
CA THR A 102 -5.38 -5.41 7.98
C THR A 102 -5.29 -4.69 9.33
N GLY A 103 -6.14 -5.05 10.29
CA GLY A 103 -6.20 -4.36 11.59
C GLY A 103 -5.60 -5.16 12.74
N PRO A 104 -5.18 -4.47 13.81
CA PRO A 104 -5.32 -3.02 14.03
C PRO A 104 -4.25 -2.21 13.31
N HIS A 105 -4.67 -1.23 12.52
CA HIS A 105 -3.73 -0.33 11.84
C HIS A 105 -3.09 0.68 12.82
N GLN A 106 -3.88 1.19 13.76
CA GLN A 106 -3.43 2.14 14.78
C GLN A 106 -3.81 1.68 16.19
N ASP A 107 -3.14 2.21 17.20
CA ASP A 107 -3.49 1.94 18.61
C ASP A 107 -4.74 2.73 19.04
N THR A 108 -5.88 2.32 18.52
CA THR A 108 -7.22 2.86 18.83
C THR A 108 -7.95 2.07 19.91
N GLY A 109 -7.32 0.99 20.41
CA GLY A 109 -7.95 0.00 21.27
C GLY A 109 -8.67 -1.12 20.51
N TYR A 110 -8.88 -0.99 19.20
CA TYR A 110 -9.30 -2.08 18.33
C TYR A 110 -8.23 -3.18 18.32
N LYS A 111 -8.64 -4.43 18.40
CA LYS A 111 -7.73 -5.57 18.51
C LYS A 111 -7.69 -6.43 17.24
N GLY A 112 -8.36 -6.00 16.18
CA GLY A 112 -8.57 -6.84 15.02
C GLY A 112 -9.24 -8.13 15.41
N LEU A 113 -8.85 -9.22 14.77
CA LEU A 113 -9.30 -10.58 15.11
C LEU A 113 -8.32 -11.31 16.04
N ALA A 114 -7.57 -10.58 16.90
CA ALA A 114 -6.64 -11.18 17.85
C ALA A 114 -7.36 -12.19 18.78
N GLY A 115 -6.84 -13.42 18.83
CA GLY A 115 -7.41 -14.50 19.63
C GLY A 115 -8.44 -15.38 18.91
N TYR A 116 -8.83 -15.01 17.69
CA TYR A 116 -9.66 -15.88 16.85
C TYR A 116 -8.80 -17.01 16.23
N PRO A 117 -9.33 -18.24 16.10
CA PRO A 117 -8.67 -19.28 15.32
C PRO A 117 -8.55 -18.87 13.84
N TRP A 118 -7.47 -19.29 13.18
CA TRP A 118 -7.25 -18.91 11.77
C TRP A 118 -8.43 -19.18 10.82
N PRO A 119 -9.11 -20.35 10.86
CA PRO A 119 -10.24 -20.59 9.96
C PRO A 119 -11.39 -19.59 10.13
N GLU A 120 -11.63 -19.13 11.38
CA GLU A 120 -12.67 -18.15 11.69
C GLU A 120 -12.22 -16.75 11.24
N MET A 121 -10.98 -16.36 11.52
CA MET A 121 -10.37 -15.12 11.06
C MET A 121 -10.44 -15.01 9.54
N ARG A 122 -10.01 -16.05 8.81
CA ARG A 122 -10.08 -16.14 7.36
C ARG A 122 -11.51 -15.93 6.84
N ALA A 123 -12.49 -16.62 7.42
CA ALA A 123 -13.89 -16.54 6.98
C ALA A 123 -14.49 -15.14 7.21
N LEU A 124 -14.18 -14.49 8.35
CA LEU A 124 -14.67 -13.16 8.69
C LEU A 124 -14.03 -12.09 7.80
N THR A 125 -12.72 -12.15 7.59
CA THR A 125 -12.01 -11.22 6.71
C THR A 125 -12.47 -11.37 5.25
N ALA A 126 -12.56 -12.60 4.74
CA ALA A 126 -13.01 -12.87 3.38
C ALA A 126 -14.44 -12.35 3.12
N LYS A 127 -15.34 -12.48 4.10
CA LYS A 127 -16.69 -11.91 4.01
C LYS A 127 -16.66 -10.40 3.83
N ASN A 128 -15.83 -9.69 4.57
CA ASN A 128 -15.72 -8.25 4.45
C ASN A 128 -15.05 -7.84 3.14
N LEU A 129 -13.97 -8.52 2.74
CA LEU A 129 -13.32 -8.31 1.44
C LEU A 129 -14.28 -8.50 0.27
N LYS A 130 -15.13 -9.54 0.33
CA LYS A 130 -16.18 -9.75 -0.68
C LYS A 130 -17.10 -8.55 -0.81
N ALA A 131 -17.57 -8.00 0.32
CA ALA A 131 -18.45 -6.82 0.32
C ALA A 131 -17.71 -5.56 -0.18
N ILE A 132 -16.44 -5.38 0.21
CA ILE A 132 -15.57 -4.31 -0.27
C ILE A 132 -15.37 -4.41 -1.80
N GLY A 133 -15.05 -5.60 -2.30
CA GLY A 133 -14.90 -5.85 -3.74
C GLY A 133 -16.18 -5.58 -4.53
N ASP A 134 -17.35 -5.95 -3.98
CA ASP A 134 -18.66 -5.67 -4.59
C ASP A 134 -18.94 -4.15 -4.68
N ILE A 135 -18.45 -3.36 -3.73
CA ILE A 135 -18.52 -1.89 -3.78
C ILE A 135 -17.58 -1.38 -4.86
N GLY A 136 -16.30 -1.77 -4.84
CA GLY A 136 -15.30 -1.31 -5.82
C GLY A 136 -15.70 -1.56 -7.26
N ALA A 137 -16.28 -2.73 -7.54
CA ALA A 137 -16.77 -3.10 -8.87
C ALA A 137 -17.85 -2.15 -9.43
N GLN A 138 -18.56 -1.39 -8.59
CA GLN A 138 -19.55 -0.40 -9.03
C GLN A 138 -18.90 0.90 -9.53
N TYR A 139 -17.62 1.11 -9.20
CA TYR A 139 -16.85 2.32 -9.49
C TYR A 139 -15.64 2.06 -10.39
N ASP A 140 -15.48 0.83 -10.90
CA ASP A 140 -14.30 0.38 -11.66
C ASP A 140 -12.99 0.53 -10.85
N VAL A 141 -13.04 0.19 -9.54
CA VAL A 141 -11.93 0.28 -8.60
C VAL A 141 -11.48 -1.10 -8.18
N ASP A 142 -10.17 -1.32 -8.27
CA ASP A 142 -9.48 -2.47 -7.73
C ASP A 142 -8.89 -2.14 -6.33
N PHE A 143 -8.61 -3.18 -5.58
CA PHE A 143 -8.01 -3.04 -4.26
C PHE A 143 -6.71 -3.83 -4.16
N TYR A 144 -5.75 -3.28 -3.40
CA TYR A 144 -4.58 -4.03 -2.98
C TYR A 144 -4.56 -4.17 -1.46
N LEU A 145 -4.60 -5.42 -1.00
CA LEU A 145 -4.51 -5.76 0.41
C LEU A 145 -3.06 -5.73 0.88
N GLU A 146 -2.80 -5.05 1.96
CA GLU A 146 -1.54 -5.08 2.67
C GLU A 146 -1.70 -5.78 4.03
N PRO A 147 -1.17 -7.00 4.18
CA PRO A 147 -1.07 -7.68 5.46
C PRO A 147 -0.05 -6.98 6.35
N ILE A 148 -0.52 -6.26 7.38
CA ILE A 148 0.36 -5.48 8.26
C ILE A 148 1.08 -6.40 9.25
N SER A 149 2.39 -6.33 9.34
CA SER A 149 3.25 -7.25 10.08
C SER A 149 2.97 -7.38 11.58
N TRP A 150 2.28 -6.43 12.22
CA TRP A 150 1.86 -6.51 13.63
C TRP A 150 0.38 -6.89 13.82
N ALA A 151 -0.38 -7.02 12.74
CA ALA A 151 -1.78 -7.45 12.78
C ALA A 151 -1.89 -8.98 12.97
N PRO A 152 -3.02 -9.51 13.45
CA PRO A 152 -3.27 -10.95 13.48
C PRO A 152 -3.19 -11.61 12.09
N LEU A 153 -3.63 -10.93 11.04
CA LEU A 153 -3.43 -11.31 9.64
C LEU A 153 -2.25 -10.50 9.09
N HIS A 154 -1.09 -11.13 8.91
CA HIS A 154 0.18 -10.43 8.64
C HIS A 154 1.10 -11.12 7.63
N SER A 155 0.81 -12.36 7.22
CA SER A 155 1.71 -13.10 6.32
C SER A 155 1.21 -13.13 4.89
N LEU A 156 2.13 -13.36 3.95
CA LEU A 156 1.82 -13.59 2.55
C LEU A 156 0.77 -14.71 2.37
N GLU A 157 0.99 -15.86 3.02
CA GLU A 157 0.09 -17.00 2.94
C GLU A 157 -1.33 -16.66 3.42
N GLN A 158 -1.44 -15.96 4.55
CA GLN A 158 -2.74 -15.52 5.08
C GLN A 158 -3.42 -14.54 4.12
N GLY A 159 -2.68 -13.60 3.54
CA GLY A 159 -3.20 -12.66 2.54
C GLY A 159 -3.77 -13.38 1.32
N LEU A 160 -3.03 -14.32 0.76
CA LEU A 160 -3.48 -15.16 -0.37
C LEU A 160 -4.75 -15.96 -0.04
N GLU A 161 -4.79 -16.59 1.14
CA GLU A 161 -5.95 -17.38 1.55
C GLU A 161 -7.24 -16.55 1.73
N VAL A 162 -7.15 -15.31 2.24
CA VAL A 162 -8.34 -14.47 2.41
C VAL A 162 -8.82 -13.87 1.10
N ILE A 163 -7.91 -13.53 0.18
CA ILE A 163 -8.26 -13.05 -1.17
C ILE A 163 -8.96 -14.17 -1.96
N ASP A 164 -8.38 -15.38 -1.99
CA ASP A 164 -9.00 -16.54 -2.62
C ASP A 164 -10.41 -16.80 -2.06
N ALA A 165 -10.55 -16.75 -0.72
CA ALA A 165 -11.83 -16.97 -0.05
C ALA A 165 -12.86 -15.83 -0.29
N ALA A 166 -12.42 -14.62 -0.64
CA ALA A 166 -13.31 -13.51 -0.95
C ALA A 166 -13.99 -13.69 -2.32
N GLU A 167 -13.39 -14.47 -3.22
CA GLU A 167 -13.91 -14.77 -4.57
C GLU A 167 -14.21 -13.48 -5.36
N ARG A 168 -13.24 -12.53 -5.38
CA ARG A 168 -13.34 -11.27 -6.11
C ARG A 168 -12.08 -11.00 -6.91
N ASP A 169 -12.24 -10.79 -8.21
CA ASP A 169 -11.13 -10.59 -9.14
C ASP A 169 -10.51 -9.18 -9.03
N ASN A 170 -11.19 -8.24 -8.37
CA ASN A 170 -10.73 -6.87 -8.16
C ASN A 170 -10.03 -6.66 -6.81
N ILE A 171 -9.50 -7.73 -6.19
CA ILE A 171 -8.70 -7.64 -4.96
C ILE A 171 -7.41 -8.44 -5.16
N GLY A 172 -6.27 -7.75 -5.13
CA GLY A 172 -4.94 -8.35 -5.14
C GLY A 172 -4.15 -8.02 -3.87
N LEU A 173 -2.86 -8.34 -3.89
CA LEU A 173 -1.90 -8.00 -2.84
C LEU A 173 -0.97 -6.89 -3.28
N VAL A 174 -0.60 -6.01 -2.37
CA VAL A 174 0.68 -5.31 -2.49
C VAL A 174 1.79 -6.16 -1.86
N ILE A 175 2.91 -6.27 -2.54
CA ILE A 175 4.10 -6.88 -1.98
C ILE A 175 4.94 -5.75 -1.37
N ASP A 176 4.66 -5.43 -0.10
CA ASP A 176 5.52 -4.53 0.67
C ASP A 176 6.75 -5.32 1.15
N PHE A 177 7.93 -4.90 0.72
CA PHE A 177 9.16 -5.62 1.00
C PHE A 177 9.47 -5.70 2.49
N TRP A 178 9.16 -4.65 3.27
CA TRP A 178 9.40 -4.69 4.70
C TRP A 178 8.43 -5.61 5.45
N HIS A 179 7.12 -5.46 5.19
CA HIS A 179 6.11 -6.29 5.84
C HIS A 179 6.31 -7.78 5.53
N MET A 180 6.61 -8.10 4.28
CA MET A 180 6.86 -9.49 3.85
C MET A 180 8.18 -10.03 4.42
N TRP A 181 9.28 -9.24 4.39
CA TRP A 181 10.57 -9.63 4.95
C TRP A 181 10.49 -9.94 6.44
N ILE A 182 9.86 -9.05 7.23
CA ILE A 182 9.86 -9.16 8.68
C ILE A 182 8.97 -10.30 9.17
N THR A 183 8.01 -10.74 8.36
CA THR A 183 7.13 -11.89 8.62
C THR A 183 7.67 -13.20 8.04
N GLY A 184 8.84 -13.17 7.41
CA GLY A 184 9.59 -14.37 7.00
C GLY A 184 9.35 -14.82 5.56
N THR A 185 8.69 -14.03 4.73
CA THR A 185 8.56 -14.28 3.29
C THR A 185 9.96 -14.28 2.64
N THR A 186 10.18 -15.16 1.69
CA THR A 186 11.44 -15.29 0.96
C THR A 186 11.28 -14.92 -0.52
N PRO A 187 12.36 -14.60 -1.24
CA PRO A 187 12.31 -14.41 -2.70
C PRO A 187 11.67 -15.61 -3.44
N ASP A 188 11.95 -16.84 -2.98
CA ASP A 188 11.34 -18.04 -3.56
C ASP A 188 9.83 -18.13 -3.38
N ASP A 189 9.29 -17.56 -2.30
CA ASP A 189 7.84 -17.49 -2.08
C ASP A 189 7.21 -16.49 -3.03
N ILE A 190 7.84 -15.33 -3.23
CA ILE A 190 7.39 -14.29 -4.18
C ILE A 190 7.46 -14.82 -5.63
N ALA A 191 8.56 -15.45 -6.03
CA ALA A 191 8.76 -15.93 -7.40
C ALA A 191 7.73 -17.02 -7.84
N ARG A 192 7.03 -17.63 -6.88
CA ARG A 192 5.97 -18.61 -7.15
C ARG A 192 4.56 -18.02 -7.25
N LEU A 193 4.40 -16.72 -6.99
CA LEU A 193 3.10 -16.08 -7.09
C LEU A 193 2.60 -16.04 -8.54
N ASP A 194 1.31 -16.17 -8.69
CA ASP A 194 0.66 -15.77 -9.93
C ASP A 194 0.74 -14.24 -10.03
N LYS A 195 1.21 -13.71 -11.16
CA LYS A 195 1.31 -12.28 -11.38
C LYS A 195 -0.02 -11.55 -11.21
N ASP A 196 -1.12 -12.22 -11.49
CA ASP A 196 -2.46 -11.64 -11.47
C ASP A 196 -3.00 -11.42 -10.04
N VAL A 197 -2.33 -11.98 -9.01
CA VAL A 197 -2.63 -11.67 -7.61
C VAL A 197 -1.85 -10.46 -7.11
N ILE A 198 -0.80 -10.03 -7.82
CA ILE A 198 0.02 -8.87 -7.42
C ILE A 198 -0.60 -7.61 -8.00
N ASN A 199 -1.04 -6.71 -7.14
CA ASN A 199 -1.66 -5.45 -7.55
C ASN A 199 -0.75 -4.22 -7.33
N GLY A 200 0.40 -4.39 -6.70
CA GLY A 200 1.39 -3.33 -6.50
C GLY A 200 2.63 -3.80 -5.75
N ILE A 201 3.68 -3.01 -5.82
CA ILE A 201 4.92 -3.24 -5.07
C ILE A 201 5.28 -2.01 -4.25
N HIS A 202 5.39 -2.17 -2.94
CA HIS A 202 6.01 -1.18 -2.07
C HIS A 202 7.49 -1.53 -1.86
N PHE A 203 8.34 -0.70 -2.44
CA PHE A 203 9.79 -0.86 -2.41
C PHE A 203 10.37 -0.14 -1.19
N CYS A 204 10.92 -0.89 -0.26
CA CYS A 204 11.53 -0.40 0.97
C CYS A 204 12.61 -1.36 1.47
N ASP A 205 13.27 -1.04 2.59
CA ASP A 205 14.31 -1.87 3.19
C ASP A 205 14.09 -2.00 4.71
N SER A 206 14.87 -2.82 5.38
CA SER A 206 14.77 -3.11 6.80
C SER A 206 16.12 -3.11 7.51
N LEU A 207 16.19 -2.42 8.65
CA LEU A 207 17.24 -2.71 9.63
C LEU A 207 17.01 -4.08 10.28
N PRO A 208 18.06 -4.72 10.82
CA PRO A 208 17.92 -6.00 11.52
C PRO A 208 17.07 -5.84 12.78
N THR A 209 16.17 -6.78 13.03
CA THR A 209 15.32 -6.78 14.24
C THR A 209 16.12 -7.07 15.49
N ASN A 210 17.19 -7.90 15.42
CA ASN A 210 18.02 -8.32 16.54
C ASN A 210 17.20 -8.84 17.75
N GLY A 211 16.01 -9.42 17.49
CA GLY A 211 15.09 -9.89 18.52
C GLY A 211 14.25 -8.78 19.18
N ALA A 212 14.31 -7.55 18.69
CA ALA A 212 13.41 -6.48 19.12
C ALA A 212 11.98 -6.72 18.59
N PRO A 213 10.94 -6.21 19.26
CA PRO A 213 9.59 -6.19 18.72
C PRO A 213 9.53 -5.46 17.37
N ILE A 214 8.62 -5.91 16.51
CA ILE A 214 8.36 -5.26 15.22
C ILE A 214 7.88 -3.82 15.47
N SER A 215 8.52 -2.87 14.80
CA SER A 215 8.17 -1.45 14.89
C SER A 215 8.66 -0.70 13.66
N HIS A 216 8.12 0.48 13.40
CA HIS A 216 8.58 1.36 12.31
C HIS A 216 10.08 1.71 12.37
N ALA A 217 10.73 1.58 13.54
CA ALA A 217 12.16 1.83 13.66
C ALA A 217 13.02 0.94 12.75
N GLN A 218 12.55 -0.26 12.38
CA GLN A 218 13.25 -1.10 11.42
C GLN A 218 13.16 -0.55 9.96
N ARG A 219 12.20 0.31 9.66
CA ARG A 219 12.03 0.95 8.34
C ARG A 219 12.87 2.24 8.19
N GLU A 220 13.49 2.74 9.27
CA GLU A 220 14.25 4.00 9.26
C GLU A 220 15.61 3.87 8.57
N VAL A 221 15.63 3.27 7.41
CA VAL A 221 16.85 3.02 6.62
C VAL A 221 16.61 3.36 5.16
N TRP A 222 17.63 3.91 4.52
CA TRP A 222 17.64 4.10 3.09
C TRP A 222 17.72 2.73 2.38
N PRO A 223 16.92 2.48 1.35
CA PRO A 223 17.01 1.24 0.59
C PRO A 223 18.45 0.96 0.12
N GLY A 224 18.92 -0.28 0.29
CA GLY A 224 20.30 -0.68 0.09
C GLY A 224 21.24 -0.46 1.29
N GLY A 225 20.76 0.20 2.33
CA GLY A 225 21.48 0.34 3.62
C GLY A 225 21.00 -0.63 4.69
N GLY A 226 20.00 -1.43 4.40
CA GLY A 226 19.39 -2.39 5.31
C GLY A 226 19.81 -3.84 5.05
N ASN A 227 18.91 -4.77 5.38
CA ASN A 227 19.18 -6.20 5.37
C ASN A 227 18.36 -6.98 4.34
N ILE A 228 17.40 -6.34 3.67
CA ILE A 228 16.66 -7.00 2.59
C ILE A 228 17.60 -7.14 1.39
N PRO A 229 17.80 -8.35 0.83
CA PRO A 229 18.59 -8.51 -0.39
C PRO A 229 17.78 -8.00 -1.59
N LEU A 230 17.69 -6.67 -1.72
CA LEU A 230 16.76 -5.97 -2.61
C LEU A 230 16.79 -6.47 -4.05
N LYS A 231 18.00 -6.75 -4.61
CA LYS A 231 18.10 -7.27 -5.98
C LYS A 231 17.45 -8.65 -6.13
N GLU A 232 17.62 -9.53 -5.13
CA GLU A 232 16.99 -10.87 -5.16
C GLU A 232 15.45 -10.75 -5.06
N TRP A 233 14.95 -9.81 -4.26
CA TRP A 233 13.52 -9.55 -4.11
C TRP A 233 12.92 -8.96 -5.39
N VAL A 234 13.61 -7.99 -5.99
CA VAL A 234 13.20 -7.42 -7.29
C VAL A 234 13.18 -8.50 -8.37
N ASP A 235 14.24 -9.33 -8.45
CA ASP A 235 14.31 -10.42 -9.42
C ASP A 235 13.19 -11.45 -9.21
N ALA A 236 12.83 -11.73 -7.96
CA ALA A 236 11.74 -12.64 -7.64
C ALA A 236 10.38 -12.10 -8.14
N VAL A 237 10.11 -10.81 -7.95
CA VAL A 237 8.90 -10.18 -8.50
C VAL A 237 8.91 -10.22 -10.04
N LEU A 238 10.03 -9.85 -10.66
CA LEU A 238 10.16 -9.89 -12.13
C LEU A 238 9.99 -11.31 -12.69
N ALA A 239 10.41 -12.33 -11.96
CA ALA A 239 10.27 -13.74 -12.36
C ALA A 239 8.81 -14.19 -12.43
N THR A 240 7.87 -13.55 -11.71
CA THR A 240 6.43 -13.81 -11.83
C THR A 240 5.86 -13.35 -13.17
N GLY A 241 6.53 -12.43 -13.85
CA GLY A 241 6.02 -11.72 -15.03
C GLY A 241 5.14 -10.51 -14.69
N TYR A 242 5.13 -10.05 -13.43
CA TYR A 242 4.43 -8.83 -13.04
C TYR A 242 5.02 -7.59 -13.76
N ASP A 243 4.14 -6.80 -14.36
CA ASP A 243 4.49 -5.61 -15.15
C ASP A 243 3.71 -4.35 -14.75
N GLY A 244 3.03 -4.41 -13.58
CA GLY A 244 2.25 -3.30 -13.03
C GLY A 244 3.11 -2.19 -12.41
N TRP A 245 2.65 -1.60 -11.32
CA TRP A 245 3.29 -0.43 -10.70
C TRP A 245 4.17 -0.78 -9.49
N TRP A 246 5.22 0.03 -9.31
CA TRP A 246 6.16 -0.01 -8.19
C TRP A 246 6.22 1.35 -7.53
N SER A 247 6.28 1.38 -6.22
CA SER A 247 6.32 2.64 -5.47
C SER A 247 7.31 2.53 -4.30
N PRO A 248 8.33 3.40 -4.22
CA PRO A 248 9.16 3.46 -3.02
C PRO A 248 8.34 4.02 -1.85
N GLU A 249 8.31 3.28 -0.75
CA GLU A 249 7.63 3.65 0.48
C GLU A 249 8.63 3.75 1.64
N LEU A 250 9.14 4.95 1.88
CA LEU A 250 10.17 5.21 2.88
C LEU A 250 9.60 5.77 4.18
N HIS A 251 9.27 4.90 5.12
CA HIS A 251 8.85 5.29 6.48
C HIS A 251 10.05 5.65 7.36
N SER A 252 10.57 6.85 7.20
CA SER A 252 11.75 7.30 7.94
C SER A 252 11.69 8.78 8.31
N PRO A 253 11.35 9.12 9.56
CA PRO A 253 11.31 10.51 10.03
C PRO A 253 12.57 11.31 9.72
N LYS A 254 13.73 10.67 9.81
CA LYS A 254 15.01 11.26 9.45
C LYS A 254 15.09 11.68 7.98
N HIS A 255 14.55 10.87 7.07
CA HIS A 255 14.59 11.16 5.64
C HIS A 255 13.47 12.11 5.21
N TRP A 256 12.35 12.18 5.95
CA TRP A 256 11.28 13.15 5.72
C TRP A 256 11.71 14.61 5.93
N GLU A 257 12.79 14.84 6.72
CA GLU A 257 13.40 16.17 6.94
C GLU A 257 14.45 16.53 5.87
N MET A 258 14.72 15.64 4.92
CA MET A 258 15.65 15.91 3.82
C MET A 258 14.98 16.69 2.68
N ASP A 259 15.77 17.15 1.73
CA ASP A 259 15.27 17.76 0.49
C ASP A 259 14.42 16.76 -0.30
N LEU A 260 13.16 17.11 -0.55
CA LEU A 260 12.14 16.22 -1.11
C LEU A 260 12.51 15.78 -2.54
N TRP A 261 12.96 16.72 -3.37
CA TRP A 261 13.36 16.43 -4.76
C TRP A 261 14.55 15.49 -4.82
N ARG A 262 15.55 15.75 -3.98
CA ARG A 262 16.72 14.88 -3.89
C ARG A 262 16.37 13.50 -3.37
N THR A 263 15.49 13.40 -2.38
CA THR A 263 15.01 12.12 -1.85
C THR A 263 14.29 11.33 -2.94
N ALA A 264 13.33 11.94 -3.62
CA ALA A 264 12.56 11.30 -4.67
C ALA A 264 13.46 10.89 -5.86
N HIS A 265 14.33 11.79 -6.33
CA HIS A 265 15.24 11.51 -7.44
C HIS A 265 16.18 10.33 -7.14
N ASN A 266 16.81 10.30 -5.96
CA ASN A 266 17.73 9.24 -5.61
C ASN A 266 17.03 7.87 -5.47
N LEU A 267 15.78 7.85 -4.99
CA LEU A 267 14.99 6.61 -4.91
C LEU A 267 14.57 6.12 -6.30
N ARG A 268 14.23 7.04 -7.21
CA ARG A 268 13.92 6.70 -8.59
C ARG A 268 15.14 6.09 -9.29
N GLU A 269 16.32 6.71 -9.19
CA GLU A 269 17.55 6.17 -9.77
C GLU A 269 17.91 4.78 -9.21
N MET A 270 17.70 4.58 -7.90
CA MET A 270 17.97 3.28 -7.28
C MET A 270 17.03 2.21 -7.82
N LEU A 271 15.73 2.51 -7.91
CA LEU A 271 14.76 1.54 -8.41
C LEU A 271 14.99 1.24 -9.90
N ASP A 272 15.28 2.26 -10.71
CA ASP A 272 15.66 2.08 -12.11
C ASP A 272 16.88 1.15 -12.25
N TYR A 273 17.91 1.31 -11.39
CA TYR A 273 19.09 0.46 -11.39
C TYR A 273 18.78 -1.02 -11.02
N LEU A 274 17.86 -1.24 -10.09
CA LEU A 274 17.52 -2.59 -9.64
C LEU A 274 16.59 -3.33 -10.61
N LEU A 275 15.82 -2.60 -11.40
CA LEU A 275 14.87 -3.15 -12.38
C LEU A 275 15.53 -3.53 -13.73
N ILE A 276 16.83 -3.23 -13.92
CA ILE A 276 17.64 -3.68 -15.04
C ILE A 276 18.17 -5.09 -14.76
#